data_b9080687dafab59d06bc1374daa61c3f
#
_entry.id   b9080687dafab59d06bc1374daa61c3f
#
_cell.length_a   1.000
_cell.length_b   1.000
_cell.length_c   1.000
_cell.angle_alpha   90.00
_cell.angle_beta   90.00
_cell.angle_gamma   90.00
#
_symmetry.space_group_name_H-M   'P 1'
#
loop_
_entity.id
_entity.type
_entity.pdbx_description
1 polymer ?
#
loop_
_entity_poly.entity_id
_entity_poly.type
_entity_poly.pdbx_seq_one_letter_code
_entity_poly.pdbx_strand_id
1 'polypeptide(L)'
;MLLASDATTRTRAPSAQIVITHVTVINPGTSSVQTDSTVVITGEHITAVFGAASGGGHFQPPKNARVFDGTGRYLIPGLWDMHVHSAFGDWFPGGREIILPLFVANGVTGVRDMGGDVPVLFAWRKQIAAGEIVGPRMLISGPMLDALLPDGKLRFPSSVAVSTPESAVAAVDSLKVQGVDFIKVQSVISHDAYLAAAAEAHKQGLPIVGHVPDKVRIVEAIAAGQKSIEHLMGSFEGCSTEEEKFISGAGDLKLLLATYDQKKCDALIGLLAKSQTWQVPTLAWQRGGTFLDQRDLQHQPLDKYVPAYWREVTWRRFTEEMMPGLLHDPLALRQEYFARNLQMVGAQHRAGVPFLAGTDAAPGVYIMPGFSLHDELANFVEAGFTPMESLQTATSNPAKFLGTESTSGSIEPGKIADLVLLRANPLDDIHNTQKIDAVIANGRLFDRAALDGLLTQVEASAKHPK
;
A
#
# COMPACT_ATOMS: atom_id res chain seq x y z
N MET A 1 22.86 -32.06 -43.58
CA MET A 1 22.80 -30.64 -43.96
C MET A 1 22.08 -29.93 -42.83
N LEU A 2 22.87 -29.45 -41.88
CA LEU A 2 22.40 -28.76 -40.69
C LEU A 2 22.25 -27.29 -41.02
N LEU A 3 21.04 -26.75 -40.91
CA LEU A 3 20.76 -25.33 -40.99
C LEU A 3 21.03 -24.71 -39.61
N ALA A 4 22.11 -23.95 -39.51
CA ALA A 4 22.38 -23.12 -38.36
C ALA A 4 21.38 -21.94 -38.37
N SER A 5 20.58 -21.83 -37.32
CA SER A 5 19.71 -20.68 -37.07
C SER A 5 20.55 -19.57 -36.44
N ASP A 6 20.80 -18.51 -37.21
CA ASP A 6 21.39 -17.26 -36.72
C ASP A 6 20.43 -16.59 -35.71
N ALA A 7 20.69 -16.77 -34.44
CA ALA A 7 20.10 -15.98 -33.38
C ALA A 7 20.78 -14.60 -33.38
N THR A 8 20.27 -13.67 -34.18
CA THR A 8 20.63 -12.26 -34.10
C THR A 8 20.21 -11.71 -32.73
N THR A 9 21.14 -11.65 -31.79
CA THR A 9 21.02 -10.85 -30.57
C THR A 9 20.81 -9.39 -30.98
N ARG A 10 19.56 -8.94 -30.98
CA ARG A 10 19.26 -7.51 -31.03
C ARG A 10 19.89 -6.88 -29.79
N THR A 11 21.06 -6.28 -29.94
CA THR A 11 21.61 -5.37 -28.95
C THR A 11 20.63 -4.21 -28.80
N ARG A 12 19.91 -4.18 -27.67
CA ARG A 12 19.07 -3.05 -27.28
C ARG A 12 19.95 -1.82 -27.28
N ALA A 13 19.61 -0.78 -28.04
CA ALA A 13 20.33 0.49 -27.99
C ALA A 13 20.50 0.93 -26.54
N PRO A 14 21.67 1.50 -26.16
CA PRO A 14 21.90 1.95 -24.79
C PRO A 14 20.73 2.86 -24.38
N SER A 15 20.06 2.53 -23.31
CA SER A 15 18.94 3.33 -22.78
C SER A 15 19.46 4.74 -22.48
N ALA A 16 18.74 5.77 -22.94
CA ALA A 16 19.09 7.15 -22.64
C ALA A 16 19.20 7.33 -21.11
N GLN A 17 20.29 7.96 -20.67
CA GLN A 17 20.48 8.24 -19.25
C GLN A 17 19.58 9.38 -18.83
N ILE A 18 19.05 9.28 -17.60
CA ILE A 18 18.41 10.39 -16.90
C ILE A 18 19.41 10.89 -15.85
N VAL A 19 19.64 12.18 -15.81
CA VAL A 19 20.54 12.81 -14.84
C VAL A 19 19.79 13.91 -14.12
N ILE A 20 19.68 13.81 -12.80
CA ILE A 20 19.10 14.85 -11.95
C ILE A 20 20.26 15.55 -11.23
N THR A 21 20.45 16.83 -11.49
CA THR A 21 21.55 17.63 -10.91
C THR A 21 21.03 18.57 -9.82
N HIS A 22 21.91 18.99 -8.92
CA HIS A 22 21.63 20.01 -7.89
C HIS A 22 20.42 19.71 -6.99
N VAL A 23 20.08 18.42 -6.81
CA VAL A 23 18.91 18.01 -6.04
C VAL A 23 19.27 17.72 -4.58
N THR A 24 18.34 18.00 -3.65
CA THR A 24 18.44 17.50 -2.28
C THR A 24 17.89 16.08 -2.23
N VAL A 25 18.76 15.09 -2.00
CA VAL A 25 18.38 13.68 -1.81
C VAL A 25 17.98 13.47 -0.36
N ILE A 26 16.74 13.02 -0.14
CA ILE A 26 16.27 12.53 1.16
C ILE A 26 16.22 11.00 1.06
N ASN A 27 17.02 10.33 1.89
CA ASN A 27 17.14 8.88 1.88
C ASN A 27 16.59 8.27 3.16
N PRO A 28 15.30 7.86 3.20
CA PRO A 28 14.69 7.30 4.39
C PRO A 28 15.37 6.00 4.87
N GLY A 29 15.92 5.20 3.96
CA GLY A 29 16.61 3.95 4.30
C GLY A 29 17.81 4.13 5.22
N THR A 30 18.49 5.27 5.12
CA THR A 30 19.66 5.64 5.96
C THR A 30 19.37 6.84 6.87
N SER A 31 18.15 7.37 6.87
CA SER A 31 17.74 8.59 7.58
C SER A 31 18.66 9.78 7.29
N SER A 32 19.13 9.89 6.03
CA SER A 32 20.10 10.93 5.63
C SER A 32 19.49 11.92 4.64
N VAL A 33 20.06 13.13 4.64
CA VAL A 33 19.75 14.21 3.68
C VAL A 33 21.06 14.68 3.07
N GLN A 34 21.13 14.68 1.74
CA GLN A 34 22.29 15.14 0.98
C GLN A 34 21.88 16.27 0.04
N THR A 35 22.39 17.45 0.27
CA THR A 35 22.14 18.62 -0.58
C THR A 35 23.08 18.62 -1.80
N ASP A 36 22.66 19.34 -2.85
CA ASP A 36 23.47 19.55 -4.07
C ASP A 36 24.00 18.24 -4.64
N SER A 37 23.14 17.25 -4.77
CA SER A 37 23.49 15.92 -5.28
C SER A 37 23.19 15.80 -6.76
N THR A 38 23.96 14.94 -7.45
CA THR A 38 23.68 14.50 -8.82
C THR A 38 23.36 13.00 -8.80
N VAL A 39 22.20 12.63 -9.32
CA VAL A 39 21.73 11.24 -9.43
C VAL A 39 21.69 10.84 -10.90
N VAL A 40 22.37 9.75 -11.24
CA VAL A 40 22.45 9.20 -12.60
C VAL A 40 21.69 7.91 -12.68
N ILE A 41 20.80 7.81 -13.66
CA ILE A 41 19.93 6.65 -13.88
C ILE A 41 20.16 6.11 -15.29
N THR A 42 20.33 4.80 -15.40
CA THR A 42 20.47 4.11 -16.68
C THR A 42 19.50 2.92 -16.71
N GLY A 43 18.55 2.96 -17.64
CA GLY A 43 17.45 1.98 -17.64
C GLY A 43 16.61 2.10 -16.37
N GLU A 44 16.47 1.01 -15.63
CA GLU A 44 15.70 0.96 -14.39
C GLU A 44 16.55 1.11 -13.12
N HIS A 45 17.85 1.46 -13.22
CA HIS A 45 18.74 1.44 -12.08
C HIS A 45 19.44 2.79 -11.85
N ILE A 46 19.63 3.13 -10.59
CA ILE A 46 20.51 4.20 -10.18
C ILE A 46 21.95 3.71 -10.41
N THR A 47 22.69 4.38 -11.28
CA THR A 47 24.08 3.99 -11.61
C THR A 47 25.11 4.78 -10.85
N ALA A 48 24.78 6.01 -10.41
CA ALA A 48 25.64 6.80 -9.56
C ALA A 48 24.85 7.83 -8.73
N VAL A 49 25.38 8.16 -7.57
CA VAL A 49 24.94 9.29 -6.72
C VAL A 49 26.19 10.04 -6.28
N PHE A 50 26.28 11.32 -6.64
CA PHE A 50 27.39 12.20 -6.27
C PHE A 50 26.84 13.31 -5.36
N GLY A 51 27.39 13.48 -4.18
CA GLY A 51 27.12 14.64 -3.32
C GLY A 51 28.09 15.79 -3.58
N ALA A 52 27.83 16.95 -2.99
CA ALA A 52 28.70 18.13 -3.11
C ALA A 52 30.16 17.84 -2.78
N ALA A 53 30.43 17.04 -1.74
CA ALA A 53 31.78 16.67 -1.30
C ALA A 53 32.49 15.65 -2.20
N SER A 54 31.75 14.90 -3.03
CA SER A 54 32.26 13.83 -3.88
C SER A 54 32.42 14.23 -5.37
N GLY A 55 32.39 15.53 -5.68
CA GLY A 55 32.66 16.04 -7.02
C GLY A 55 31.42 16.10 -7.94
N GLY A 56 30.20 16.11 -7.38
CA GLY A 56 28.97 16.20 -8.17
C GLY A 56 28.87 17.43 -9.09
N GLY A 57 29.54 18.54 -8.73
CA GLY A 57 29.63 19.73 -9.56
C GLY A 57 30.55 19.60 -10.80
N HIS A 58 31.29 18.49 -10.95
CA HIS A 58 32.14 18.21 -12.10
C HIS A 58 31.62 17.07 -13.01
N PHE A 59 30.49 16.46 -12.65
CA PHE A 59 29.89 15.42 -13.49
C PHE A 59 29.40 16.03 -14.82
N GLN A 60 29.94 15.53 -15.93
CA GLN A 60 29.52 15.93 -17.28
C GLN A 60 28.52 14.91 -17.82
N PRO A 61 27.23 15.25 -17.91
CA PRO A 61 26.26 14.36 -18.50
C PRO A 61 26.60 14.01 -19.95
N PRO A 62 26.43 12.76 -20.39
CA PRO A 62 26.55 12.41 -21.80
C PRO A 62 25.63 13.26 -22.67
N LYS A 63 26.07 13.55 -23.92
CA LYS A 63 25.32 14.41 -24.86
C LYS A 63 23.89 13.97 -25.12
N ASN A 64 23.59 12.67 -24.99
CA ASN A 64 22.28 12.06 -25.17
C ASN A 64 21.51 11.83 -23.87
N ALA A 65 22.03 12.29 -22.73
CA ALA A 65 21.32 12.18 -21.46
C ALA A 65 20.18 13.20 -21.38
N ARG A 66 19.06 12.79 -20.78
CA ARG A 66 18.00 13.71 -20.37
C ARG A 66 18.37 14.31 -19.02
N VAL A 67 18.78 15.58 -19.01
CA VAL A 67 19.20 16.28 -17.79
C VAL A 67 18.01 17.02 -17.19
N PHE A 68 17.84 16.88 -15.88
CA PHE A 68 16.81 17.56 -15.10
C PHE A 68 17.50 18.39 -14.00
N ASP A 69 17.29 19.71 -14.00
CA ASP A 69 17.78 20.58 -12.94
C ASP A 69 16.92 20.46 -11.69
N GLY A 70 17.49 19.91 -10.64
CA GLY A 70 16.86 19.67 -9.33
C GLY A 70 17.08 20.81 -8.33
N THR A 71 17.59 21.98 -8.75
CA THR A 71 17.78 23.12 -7.86
C THR A 71 16.50 23.48 -7.11
N GLY A 72 16.58 23.48 -5.77
CA GLY A 72 15.41 23.73 -4.90
C GLY A 72 14.38 22.60 -4.88
N ARG A 73 14.74 21.40 -5.38
CA ARG A 73 13.89 20.20 -5.38
C ARG A 73 14.42 19.16 -4.41
N TYR A 74 13.55 18.22 -4.07
CA TYR A 74 13.80 17.13 -3.12
C TYR A 74 13.48 15.81 -3.80
N LEU A 75 14.45 14.88 -3.77
CA LEU A 75 14.32 13.57 -4.36
C LEU A 75 14.15 12.53 -3.25
N ILE A 76 13.07 11.76 -3.32
CA ILE A 76 12.78 10.64 -2.42
C ILE A 76 12.65 9.34 -3.22
N PRO A 77 12.80 8.15 -2.61
CA PRO A 77 12.40 6.90 -3.26
C PRO A 77 10.91 6.93 -3.63
N GLY A 78 10.55 6.20 -4.66
CA GLY A 78 9.16 6.00 -5.03
C GLY A 78 8.35 5.40 -3.88
N LEU A 79 7.12 5.88 -3.72
CA LEU A 79 6.24 5.45 -2.64
C LEU A 79 5.63 4.08 -2.92
N TRP A 80 5.41 3.31 -1.87
CA TRP A 80 4.66 2.06 -1.87
C TRP A 80 3.36 2.21 -1.10
N ASP A 81 2.26 1.78 -1.71
CA ASP A 81 0.99 1.56 -1.01
C ASP A 81 0.84 0.07 -0.72
N MET A 82 0.97 -0.30 0.57
CA MET A 82 1.05 -1.69 1.00
C MET A 82 -0.32 -2.34 1.27
N HIS A 83 -1.41 -1.66 0.90
CA HIS A 83 -2.75 -2.24 0.94
C HIS A 83 -3.65 -1.58 -0.11
N VAL A 84 -3.85 -2.26 -1.23
CA VAL A 84 -4.76 -1.81 -2.31
C VAL A 84 -5.54 -2.98 -2.90
N HIS A 85 -6.59 -2.65 -3.67
CA HIS A 85 -7.41 -3.59 -4.45
C HIS A 85 -7.59 -3.02 -5.86
N SER A 86 -6.71 -3.39 -6.78
CA SER A 86 -6.66 -2.77 -8.12
C SER A 86 -7.61 -3.44 -9.13
N ALA A 87 -7.85 -4.74 -9.02
CA ALA A 87 -8.72 -5.54 -9.90
C ALA A 87 -9.80 -6.25 -9.07
N PHE A 88 -10.82 -5.50 -8.66
CA PHE A 88 -11.84 -5.94 -7.69
C PHE A 88 -13.18 -6.28 -8.36
N GLY A 89 -13.10 -7.02 -9.46
CA GLY A 89 -14.26 -7.45 -10.23
C GLY A 89 -15.06 -6.27 -10.84
N ASP A 90 -16.36 -6.44 -10.92
CA ASP A 90 -17.31 -5.47 -11.45
C ASP A 90 -17.63 -4.30 -10.50
N TRP A 91 -17.04 -4.31 -9.28
CA TRP A 91 -17.21 -3.20 -8.34
C TRP A 91 -16.51 -1.92 -8.82
N PHE A 92 -15.39 -2.06 -9.51
CA PHE A 92 -14.58 -0.93 -9.97
C PHE A 92 -14.27 -1.08 -11.47
N PRO A 93 -15.28 -0.96 -12.36
CA PRO A 93 -15.05 -1.00 -13.80
C PRO A 93 -14.12 0.14 -14.22
N GLY A 94 -13.27 -0.13 -15.22
CA GLY A 94 -12.27 0.82 -15.68
C GLY A 94 -11.02 0.92 -14.80
N GLY A 95 -10.82 -0.01 -13.87
CA GLY A 95 -9.72 0.03 -12.90
C GLY A 95 -8.34 0.21 -13.53
N ARG A 96 -8.05 -0.47 -14.65
CA ARG A 96 -6.76 -0.36 -15.35
C ARG A 96 -6.46 1.06 -15.84
N GLU A 97 -7.46 1.72 -16.42
CA GLU A 97 -7.35 3.06 -17.02
C GLU A 97 -7.43 4.18 -15.98
N ILE A 98 -7.87 3.87 -14.77
CA ILE A 98 -8.12 4.83 -13.69
C ILE A 98 -7.14 4.60 -12.54
N ILE A 99 -7.15 3.41 -11.93
CA ILE A 99 -6.41 3.14 -10.69
C ILE A 99 -4.89 3.17 -10.93
N LEU A 100 -4.41 2.45 -11.97
CA LEU A 100 -2.97 2.32 -12.19
C LEU A 100 -2.29 3.65 -12.53
N PRO A 101 -2.83 4.52 -13.45
CA PRO A 101 -2.23 5.81 -13.71
C PRO A 101 -2.32 6.78 -12.52
N LEU A 102 -3.38 6.70 -11.69
CA LEU A 102 -3.50 7.53 -10.49
C LEU A 102 -2.39 7.25 -9.48
N PHE A 103 -2.00 5.99 -9.29
CA PHE A 103 -0.86 5.65 -8.45
C PHE A 103 0.41 6.37 -8.92
N VAL A 104 0.78 6.21 -10.18
CA VAL A 104 2.00 6.82 -10.73
C VAL A 104 1.93 8.35 -10.70
N ALA A 105 0.77 8.94 -11.03
CA ALA A 105 0.60 10.40 -10.99
C ALA A 105 0.79 11.00 -9.59
N ASN A 106 0.61 10.19 -8.54
CA ASN A 106 0.80 10.55 -7.15
C ASN A 106 2.08 9.97 -6.54
N GLY A 107 3.06 9.57 -7.36
CA GLY A 107 4.37 9.10 -6.88
C GLY A 107 4.38 7.70 -6.27
N VAL A 108 3.27 6.96 -6.36
CA VAL A 108 3.18 5.56 -5.92
C VAL A 108 3.72 4.68 -7.05
N THR A 109 4.90 4.12 -6.83
CA THR A 109 5.62 3.30 -7.82
C THR A 109 5.56 1.81 -7.52
N GLY A 110 5.06 1.44 -6.35
CA GLY A 110 4.82 0.06 -5.96
C GLY A 110 3.54 -0.11 -5.17
N VAL A 111 2.85 -1.22 -5.34
CA VAL A 111 1.63 -1.56 -4.60
C VAL A 111 1.63 -3.02 -4.17
N ARG A 112 0.98 -3.30 -3.03
CA ARG A 112 0.63 -4.65 -2.60
C ARG A 112 -0.88 -4.83 -2.74
N ASP A 113 -1.29 -5.56 -3.78
CA ASP A 113 -2.70 -5.87 -4.06
C ASP A 113 -3.18 -6.99 -3.13
N MET A 114 -4.11 -6.65 -2.24
CA MET A 114 -4.56 -7.47 -1.12
C MET A 114 -5.82 -8.27 -1.43
N GLY A 115 -6.25 -8.29 -2.69
CA GLY A 115 -7.38 -9.08 -3.15
C GLY A 115 -7.81 -8.67 -4.54
N GLY A 116 -7.65 -9.57 -5.52
CA GLY A 116 -8.00 -9.25 -6.90
C GLY A 116 -7.99 -10.50 -7.79
N ASP A 117 -8.43 -10.33 -9.02
CA ASP A 117 -8.44 -11.37 -10.04
C ASP A 117 -7.01 -11.68 -10.51
N VAL A 118 -6.56 -12.91 -10.28
CA VAL A 118 -5.17 -13.33 -10.57
C VAL A 118 -4.81 -13.18 -12.05
N PRO A 119 -5.57 -13.73 -13.02
CA PRO A 119 -5.30 -13.55 -14.44
C PRO A 119 -5.16 -12.08 -14.85
N VAL A 120 -6.04 -11.23 -14.37
CA VAL A 120 -6.04 -9.78 -14.67
C VAL A 120 -4.81 -9.10 -14.08
N LEU A 121 -4.53 -9.31 -12.81
CA LEU A 121 -3.40 -8.68 -12.11
C LEU A 121 -2.06 -9.12 -12.69
N PHE A 122 -1.91 -10.41 -13.01
CA PHE A 122 -0.68 -10.91 -13.66
C PHE A 122 -0.50 -10.35 -15.07
N ALA A 123 -1.58 -10.21 -15.84
CA ALA A 123 -1.53 -9.56 -17.15
C ALA A 123 -1.09 -8.09 -17.02
N TRP A 124 -1.66 -7.34 -16.07
CA TRP A 124 -1.26 -5.96 -15.82
C TRP A 124 0.19 -5.85 -15.37
N ARG A 125 0.62 -6.68 -14.40
CA ARG A 125 2.03 -6.72 -13.95
C ARG A 125 2.99 -6.94 -15.13
N LYS A 126 2.67 -7.87 -16.03
CA LYS A 126 3.46 -8.15 -17.24
C LYS A 126 3.48 -6.95 -18.20
N GLN A 127 2.33 -6.34 -18.46
CA GLN A 127 2.21 -5.18 -19.34
C GLN A 127 2.94 -3.94 -18.78
N ILE A 128 2.88 -3.73 -17.46
CA ILE A 128 3.62 -2.67 -16.77
C ILE A 128 5.13 -2.90 -16.93
N ALA A 129 5.62 -4.10 -16.68
CA ALA A 129 7.03 -4.47 -16.84
C ALA A 129 7.52 -4.34 -18.29
N ALA A 130 6.64 -4.60 -19.27
CA ALA A 130 6.93 -4.39 -20.68
C ALA A 130 6.85 -2.91 -21.12
N GLY A 131 6.35 -2.01 -20.26
CA GLY A 131 6.11 -0.60 -20.58
C GLY A 131 4.91 -0.35 -21.51
N GLU A 132 4.04 -1.35 -21.68
CA GLU A 132 2.84 -1.27 -22.53
C GLU A 132 1.74 -0.42 -21.87
N ILE A 133 1.64 -0.48 -20.54
CA ILE A 133 0.74 0.38 -19.76
C ILE A 133 1.51 1.09 -18.65
N VAL A 134 0.93 2.21 -18.17
CA VAL A 134 1.47 2.95 -17.02
C VAL A 134 0.87 2.37 -15.74
N GLY A 135 1.72 2.02 -14.78
CA GLY A 135 1.30 1.51 -13.49
C GLY A 135 2.48 1.28 -12.55
N PRO A 136 2.21 1.04 -11.26
CA PRO A 136 3.21 0.71 -10.26
C PRO A 136 3.69 -0.74 -10.39
N ARG A 137 4.80 -1.09 -9.75
CA ARG A 137 5.16 -2.50 -9.50
C ARG A 137 4.11 -3.14 -8.60
N MET A 138 3.79 -4.40 -8.82
CA MET A 138 2.69 -5.06 -8.14
C MET A 138 3.13 -6.34 -7.42
N LEU A 139 2.75 -6.46 -6.15
CA LEU A 139 2.70 -7.72 -5.42
C LEU A 139 1.24 -8.17 -5.35
N ILE A 140 0.98 -9.46 -5.49
CA ILE A 140 -0.36 -9.98 -5.77
C ILE A 140 -0.68 -11.14 -4.83
N SER A 141 -1.77 -11.01 -4.03
CA SER A 141 -2.29 -12.12 -3.23
C SER A 141 -3.23 -13.05 -4.02
N GLY A 142 -3.83 -12.55 -5.09
CA GLY A 142 -5.02 -13.18 -5.66
C GLY A 142 -6.24 -13.03 -4.73
N PRO A 143 -7.26 -13.91 -4.85
CA PRO A 143 -8.45 -13.83 -4.04
C PRO A 143 -8.16 -14.05 -2.55
N MET A 144 -8.89 -13.31 -1.72
CA MET A 144 -8.80 -13.38 -0.26
C MET A 144 -9.40 -14.70 0.25
N LEU A 145 -8.78 -15.31 1.26
CA LEU A 145 -9.37 -16.45 1.96
C LEU A 145 -10.45 -15.94 2.95
N ASP A 146 -11.70 -16.30 2.72
CA ASP A 146 -12.80 -15.91 3.58
C ASP A 146 -13.84 -17.05 3.68
N ALA A 147 -14.83 -16.93 4.55
CA ALA A 147 -15.93 -17.88 4.61
C ALA A 147 -17.19 -17.29 3.96
N LEU A 148 -18.15 -18.18 3.66
CA LEU A 148 -19.47 -17.76 3.24
C LEU A 148 -20.22 -17.11 4.41
N LEU A 149 -20.92 -16.03 4.13
CA LEU A 149 -21.86 -15.42 5.04
C LEU A 149 -23.07 -16.35 5.26
N PRO A 150 -23.92 -16.11 6.28
CA PRO A 150 -25.12 -16.94 6.55
C PRO A 150 -26.10 -17.06 5.36
N ASP A 151 -26.08 -16.11 4.43
CA ASP A 151 -26.88 -16.13 3.19
C ASP A 151 -26.24 -16.97 2.06
N GLY A 152 -25.12 -17.62 2.33
CA GLY A 152 -24.39 -18.46 1.38
C GLY A 152 -23.54 -17.71 0.36
N LYS A 153 -23.29 -16.41 0.55
CA LYS A 153 -22.49 -15.58 -0.35
C LYS A 153 -21.14 -15.19 0.26
N LEU A 154 -20.21 -14.90 -0.59
CA LEU A 154 -18.96 -14.21 -0.19
C LEU A 154 -19.25 -12.71 -0.03
N ARG A 155 -18.59 -12.09 0.95
CA ARG A 155 -18.70 -10.65 1.21
C ARG A 155 -18.15 -9.81 0.05
N PHE A 156 -17.04 -10.25 -0.53
CA PHE A 156 -16.32 -9.54 -1.57
C PHE A 156 -16.15 -10.37 -2.84
N PRO A 157 -16.16 -9.75 -4.04
CA PRO A 157 -16.09 -10.47 -5.31
C PRO A 157 -14.74 -11.24 -5.49
N SER A 158 -13.66 -10.68 -4.99
CA SER A 158 -12.33 -11.26 -5.09
C SER A 158 -11.98 -12.09 -3.85
N SER A 159 -12.83 -13.05 -3.51
CA SER A 159 -12.63 -13.98 -2.40
C SER A 159 -12.83 -15.42 -2.83
N VAL A 160 -12.23 -16.36 -2.09
CA VAL A 160 -12.46 -17.81 -2.20
C VAL A 160 -13.02 -18.32 -0.89
N ALA A 161 -14.10 -19.13 -1.00
CA ALA A 161 -14.78 -19.69 0.17
C ALA A 161 -13.92 -20.78 0.82
N VAL A 162 -13.63 -20.58 2.12
CA VAL A 162 -12.86 -21.52 2.94
C VAL A 162 -13.67 -21.79 4.20
N SER A 163 -14.24 -23.00 4.33
CA SER A 163 -15.11 -23.37 5.43
C SER A 163 -14.55 -24.44 6.36
N THR A 164 -13.50 -25.17 5.92
CA THR A 164 -12.84 -26.21 6.71
C THR A 164 -11.32 -26.09 6.61
N PRO A 165 -10.56 -26.72 7.54
CA PRO A 165 -9.11 -26.81 7.44
C PRO A 165 -8.62 -27.38 6.10
N GLU A 166 -9.28 -28.40 5.56
CA GLU A 166 -8.92 -29.03 4.29
C GLU A 166 -9.12 -28.08 3.11
N SER A 167 -10.24 -27.32 3.10
CA SER A 167 -10.47 -26.29 2.07
C SER A 167 -9.49 -25.13 2.16
N ALA A 168 -9.01 -24.79 3.37
CA ALA A 168 -7.98 -23.79 3.58
C ALA A 168 -6.63 -24.22 2.98
N VAL A 169 -6.20 -25.44 3.27
CA VAL A 169 -4.99 -26.04 2.68
C VAL A 169 -5.10 -26.05 1.16
N ALA A 170 -6.20 -26.57 0.60
CA ALA A 170 -6.41 -26.64 -0.84
C ALA A 170 -6.39 -25.25 -1.52
N ALA A 171 -6.93 -24.23 -0.86
CA ALA A 171 -6.91 -22.86 -1.37
C ALA A 171 -5.48 -22.28 -1.40
N VAL A 172 -4.70 -22.49 -0.34
CA VAL A 172 -3.29 -22.06 -0.29
C VAL A 172 -2.47 -22.77 -1.38
N ASP A 173 -2.63 -24.09 -1.53
CA ASP A 173 -1.94 -24.88 -2.57
C ASP A 173 -2.29 -24.35 -3.98
N SER A 174 -3.56 -24.08 -4.23
CA SER A 174 -4.04 -23.52 -5.50
C SER A 174 -3.41 -22.16 -5.81
N LEU A 175 -3.40 -21.24 -4.82
CA LEU A 175 -2.79 -19.92 -4.97
C LEU A 175 -1.28 -20.00 -5.17
N LYS A 176 -0.59 -20.92 -4.49
CA LYS A 176 0.84 -21.21 -4.72
C LYS A 176 1.11 -21.62 -6.16
N VAL A 177 0.31 -22.55 -6.70
CA VAL A 177 0.43 -23.01 -8.10
C VAL A 177 0.20 -21.86 -9.08
N GLN A 178 -0.72 -20.94 -8.77
CA GLN A 178 -0.96 -19.74 -9.55
C GLN A 178 0.19 -18.72 -9.48
N GLY A 179 1.11 -18.86 -8.52
CA GLY A 179 2.30 -18.02 -8.41
C GLY A 179 2.07 -16.69 -7.68
N VAL A 180 1.08 -16.63 -6.77
CA VAL A 180 0.87 -15.43 -5.93
C VAL A 180 2.08 -15.16 -5.03
N ASP A 181 2.25 -13.90 -4.63
CA ASP A 181 3.40 -13.48 -3.83
C ASP A 181 3.17 -13.72 -2.31
N PHE A 182 1.91 -13.80 -1.87
CA PHE A 182 1.51 -13.99 -0.47
C PHE A 182 0.05 -14.42 -0.36
N ILE A 183 -0.38 -14.85 0.83
CA ILE A 183 -1.76 -15.24 1.16
C ILE A 183 -2.43 -14.13 1.98
N LYS A 184 -3.59 -13.64 1.52
CA LYS A 184 -4.44 -12.69 2.27
C LYS A 184 -5.60 -13.42 2.93
N VAL A 185 -5.77 -13.25 4.24
CA VAL A 185 -6.94 -13.72 5.00
C VAL A 185 -7.90 -12.56 5.31
N GLN A 186 -9.20 -12.88 5.39
CA GLN A 186 -10.28 -11.95 5.64
C GLN A 186 -10.97 -12.29 6.97
N SER A 187 -12.07 -11.58 7.32
CA SER A 187 -12.61 -11.52 8.69
C SER A 187 -13.42 -12.75 9.12
N VAL A 188 -14.20 -13.38 8.23
CA VAL A 188 -15.19 -14.39 8.67
C VAL A 188 -14.72 -15.86 8.51
N ILE A 189 -13.46 -16.08 8.11
CA ILE A 189 -12.84 -17.41 8.13
C ILE A 189 -12.84 -17.97 9.56
N SER A 190 -13.15 -19.28 9.71
CA SER A 190 -13.17 -19.92 11.02
C SER A 190 -11.75 -20.01 11.64
N HIS A 191 -11.67 -20.11 12.97
CA HIS A 191 -10.42 -20.28 13.70
C HIS A 191 -9.56 -21.42 13.15
N ASP A 192 -10.15 -22.62 13.03
CA ASP A 192 -9.38 -23.81 12.60
C ASP A 192 -8.95 -23.73 11.13
N ALA A 193 -9.79 -23.18 10.25
CA ALA A 193 -9.43 -22.96 8.85
C ALA A 193 -8.34 -21.90 8.71
N TYR A 194 -8.36 -20.83 9.52
CA TYR A 194 -7.29 -19.85 9.57
C TYR A 194 -5.95 -20.45 10.00
N LEU A 195 -5.93 -21.25 11.07
CA LEU A 195 -4.70 -21.90 11.54
C LEU A 195 -4.15 -22.89 10.50
N ALA A 196 -5.03 -23.62 9.81
CA ALA A 196 -4.64 -24.52 8.72
C ALA A 196 -4.06 -23.74 7.52
N ALA A 197 -4.69 -22.62 7.13
CA ALA A 197 -4.16 -21.74 6.10
C ALA A 197 -2.77 -21.19 6.45
N ALA A 198 -2.58 -20.74 7.71
CA ALA A 198 -1.31 -20.20 8.19
C ALA A 198 -0.21 -21.29 8.15
N ALA A 199 -0.50 -22.49 8.66
CA ALA A 199 0.43 -23.60 8.65
C ALA A 199 0.84 -24.00 7.23
N GLU A 200 -0.13 -24.10 6.30
CA GLU A 200 0.16 -24.46 4.91
C GLU A 200 0.92 -23.36 4.17
N ALA A 201 0.55 -22.07 4.39
CA ALA A 201 1.27 -20.93 3.82
C ALA A 201 2.77 -20.97 4.22
N HIS A 202 3.07 -21.21 5.49
CA HIS A 202 4.44 -21.36 5.98
C HIS A 202 5.17 -22.52 5.31
N LYS A 203 4.54 -23.68 5.23
CA LYS A 203 5.09 -24.87 4.57
C LYS A 203 5.41 -24.60 3.09
N GLN A 204 4.59 -23.81 2.40
CA GLN A 204 4.77 -23.40 1.01
C GLN A 204 5.76 -22.22 0.85
N GLY A 205 6.25 -21.64 1.93
CA GLY A 205 7.12 -20.45 1.94
C GLY A 205 6.41 -19.16 1.48
N LEU A 206 5.09 -19.09 1.69
CA LEU A 206 4.30 -17.89 1.40
C LEU A 206 4.03 -17.10 2.70
N PRO A 207 4.23 -15.77 2.72
CA PRO A 207 3.76 -14.97 3.83
C PRO A 207 2.24 -15.05 3.95
N ILE A 208 1.72 -15.17 5.18
CA ILE A 208 0.31 -14.96 5.48
C ILE A 208 0.15 -13.56 6.06
N VAL A 209 -0.82 -12.80 5.56
CA VAL A 209 -1.09 -11.40 5.92
C VAL A 209 -2.61 -11.17 5.93
N GLY A 210 -3.05 -10.03 6.46
CA GLY A 210 -4.47 -9.67 6.36
C GLY A 210 -5.11 -9.33 7.68
N HIS A 211 -6.40 -9.61 7.77
CA HIS A 211 -7.15 -9.40 8.99
C HIS A 211 -6.72 -10.39 10.08
N VAL A 212 -6.91 -10.02 11.34
CA VAL A 212 -7.11 -11.00 12.40
C VAL A 212 -8.58 -11.40 12.31
N PRO A 213 -8.91 -12.66 11.97
CA PRO A 213 -10.30 -13.05 11.80
C PRO A 213 -11.12 -12.89 13.07
N ASP A 214 -12.42 -12.64 12.94
CA ASP A 214 -13.33 -12.34 14.06
C ASP A 214 -13.32 -13.40 15.18
N LYS A 215 -12.98 -14.65 14.85
CA LYS A 215 -12.91 -15.79 15.79
C LYS A 215 -11.50 -16.14 16.25
N VAL A 216 -10.51 -15.28 15.94
CA VAL A 216 -9.11 -15.48 16.25
C VAL A 216 -8.63 -14.35 17.15
N ARG A 217 -7.92 -14.67 18.22
CA ARG A 217 -7.27 -13.63 19.04
C ARG A 217 -6.02 -13.13 18.33
N ILE A 218 -5.70 -11.87 18.50
CA ILE A 218 -4.49 -11.29 17.91
C ILE A 218 -3.22 -12.04 18.38
N VAL A 219 -3.18 -12.52 19.60
CA VAL A 219 -2.05 -13.30 20.11
C VAL A 219 -1.89 -14.64 19.41
N GLU A 220 -2.99 -15.25 18.95
CA GLU A 220 -2.97 -16.48 18.17
C GLU A 220 -2.50 -16.19 16.72
N ALA A 221 -2.93 -15.07 16.14
CA ALA A 221 -2.45 -14.64 14.82
C ALA A 221 -0.94 -14.36 14.83
N ILE A 222 -0.43 -13.71 15.88
CA ILE A 222 1.01 -13.50 16.08
C ILE A 222 1.73 -14.84 16.23
N ALA A 223 1.20 -15.76 17.05
CA ALA A 223 1.78 -17.09 17.27
C ALA A 223 1.76 -17.96 15.99
N ALA A 224 0.71 -17.80 15.16
CA ALA A 224 0.61 -18.44 13.85
C ALA A 224 1.56 -17.80 12.80
N GLY A 225 2.34 -16.77 13.17
CA GLY A 225 3.34 -16.14 12.32
C GLY A 225 2.75 -15.24 11.22
N GLN A 226 1.58 -14.66 11.45
CA GLN A 226 1.03 -13.67 10.52
C GLN A 226 2.00 -12.51 10.36
N LYS A 227 2.41 -12.24 9.11
CA LYS A 227 3.51 -11.31 8.83
C LYS A 227 3.08 -9.85 8.92
N SER A 228 1.83 -9.52 8.52
CA SER A 228 1.23 -8.20 8.75
C SER A 228 -0.23 -8.31 9.17
N ILE A 229 -0.64 -7.37 10.02
CA ILE A 229 -2.00 -7.15 10.47
C ILE A 229 -2.49 -5.85 9.86
N GLU A 230 -3.64 -5.93 9.19
CA GLU A 230 -4.28 -4.81 8.51
C GLU A 230 -5.33 -4.15 9.44
N HIS A 231 -5.54 -2.83 9.29
CA HIS A 231 -6.61 -2.05 9.95
C HIS A 231 -6.57 -2.04 11.49
N LEU A 232 -5.44 -2.40 12.13
CA LEU A 232 -5.30 -2.61 13.57
C LEU A 232 -6.25 -3.70 14.14
N MET A 233 -6.75 -4.62 13.29
CA MET A 233 -7.70 -5.63 13.72
C MET A 233 -7.16 -6.50 14.85
N GLY A 234 -8.01 -6.76 15.84
CA GLY A 234 -7.65 -7.49 17.06
C GLY A 234 -6.87 -6.67 18.09
N SER A 235 -6.34 -5.48 17.73
CA SER A 235 -5.49 -4.71 18.66
C SER A 235 -6.27 -4.16 19.85
N PHE A 236 -7.45 -3.59 19.63
CA PHE A 236 -8.29 -3.09 20.72
C PHE A 236 -8.99 -4.20 21.47
N GLU A 237 -9.46 -5.22 20.76
CA GLU A 237 -10.05 -6.41 21.34
C GLU A 237 -9.06 -7.10 22.29
N GLY A 238 -7.80 -7.24 21.89
CA GLY A 238 -6.72 -7.78 22.72
C GLY A 238 -6.36 -6.89 23.92
N CYS A 239 -6.65 -5.59 23.86
CA CYS A 239 -6.51 -4.66 24.99
C CYS A 239 -7.74 -4.63 25.92
N SER A 240 -8.88 -5.26 25.54
CA SER A 240 -10.13 -5.25 26.30
C SER A 240 -10.11 -6.28 27.44
N THR A 241 -10.69 -5.93 28.58
CA THR A 241 -10.98 -6.91 29.66
C THR A 241 -12.10 -7.88 29.26
N GLU A 242 -12.87 -7.58 28.22
CA GLU A 242 -14.00 -8.34 27.71
C GLU A 242 -13.74 -8.96 26.33
N GLU A 243 -12.48 -9.28 26.01
CA GLU A 243 -12.03 -9.83 24.73
C GLU A 243 -12.93 -10.99 24.22
N GLU A 244 -13.38 -11.87 25.12
CA GLU A 244 -14.28 -12.99 24.79
C GLU A 244 -15.60 -12.56 24.16
N LYS A 245 -16.12 -11.39 24.52
CA LYS A 245 -17.36 -10.88 23.92
C LYS A 245 -17.16 -10.52 22.45
N PHE A 246 -15.99 -9.99 22.11
CA PHE A 246 -15.65 -9.66 20.71
C PHE A 246 -15.45 -10.93 19.89
N ILE A 247 -14.71 -11.90 20.41
CA ILE A 247 -14.53 -13.22 19.78
C ILE A 247 -15.87 -13.96 19.58
N SER A 248 -16.81 -13.83 20.51
CA SER A 248 -18.16 -14.41 20.37
C SER A 248 -19.07 -13.62 19.42
N GLY A 249 -18.69 -12.41 19.01
CA GLY A 249 -19.50 -11.52 18.17
C GLY A 249 -20.56 -10.73 18.95
N ALA A 250 -20.42 -10.62 20.27
CA ALA A 250 -21.34 -9.87 21.15
C ALA A 250 -20.79 -8.48 21.54
N GLY A 251 -19.63 -8.10 21.03
CA GLY A 251 -19.01 -6.81 21.28
C GLY A 251 -19.47 -5.71 20.34
N ASP A 252 -19.48 -4.47 20.83
CA ASP A 252 -19.70 -3.25 20.06
C ASP A 252 -18.64 -2.20 20.36
N LEU A 253 -18.62 -1.10 19.61
CA LEU A 253 -17.62 -0.03 19.76
C LEU A 253 -17.68 0.63 21.15
N LYS A 254 -18.86 0.79 21.74
CA LYS A 254 -19.05 1.36 23.07
C LYS A 254 -18.42 0.46 24.14
N LEU A 255 -18.66 -0.85 24.07
CA LEU A 255 -18.06 -1.83 24.96
C LEU A 255 -16.53 -1.82 24.81
N LEU A 256 -16.04 -1.77 23.57
CA LEU A 256 -14.60 -1.77 23.27
C LEU A 256 -13.88 -0.62 23.99
N LEU A 257 -14.41 0.59 23.86
CA LEU A 257 -13.82 1.77 24.51
C LEU A 257 -13.96 1.73 26.04
N ALA A 258 -15.09 1.22 26.56
CA ALA A 258 -15.37 1.15 28.00
C ALA A 258 -14.54 0.09 28.73
N THR A 259 -14.04 -0.93 28.04
CA THR A 259 -13.33 -2.08 28.63
C THR A 259 -11.84 -2.11 28.30
N TYR A 260 -11.32 -1.00 27.73
CA TYR A 260 -9.90 -0.86 27.46
C TYR A 260 -9.08 -0.94 28.75
N ASP A 261 -8.08 -1.79 28.75
CA ASP A 261 -7.14 -1.97 29.86
C ASP A 261 -5.70 -1.68 29.40
N GLN A 262 -5.10 -0.63 29.96
CA GLN A 262 -3.77 -0.19 29.58
C GLN A 262 -2.70 -1.28 29.81
N LYS A 263 -2.81 -2.06 30.88
CA LYS A 263 -1.80 -3.09 31.21
C LYS A 263 -1.85 -4.25 30.22
N LYS A 264 -3.06 -4.67 29.80
CA LYS A 264 -3.23 -5.65 28.71
C LYS A 264 -2.66 -5.13 27.41
N CYS A 265 -2.93 -3.84 27.11
CA CYS A 265 -2.44 -3.20 25.92
C CYS A 265 -0.91 -3.11 25.88
N ASP A 266 -0.27 -2.71 26.97
CA ASP A 266 1.19 -2.65 27.08
C ASP A 266 1.82 -4.05 26.86
N ALA A 267 1.20 -5.10 27.37
CA ALA A 267 1.65 -6.48 27.17
C ALA A 267 1.51 -6.90 25.68
N LEU A 268 0.38 -6.57 25.04
CA LEU A 268 0.16 -6.85 23.62
C LEU A 268 1.15 -6.09 22.74
N ILE A 269 1.34 -4.79 23.00
CA ILE A 269 2.31 -3.97 22.26
C ILE A 269 3.72 -4.53 22.39
N GLY A 270 4.11 -4.96 23.60
CA GLY A 270 5.40 -5.63 23.82
C GLY A 270 5.54 -6.94 23.03
N LEU A 271 4.45 -7.71 22.89
CA LEU A 271 4.43 -8.91 22.06
C LEU A 271 4.57 -8.58 20.56
N LEU A 272 3.83 -7.59 20.07
CA LEU A 272 3.93 -7.12 18.66
C LEU A 272 5.35 -6.64 18.34
N ALA A 273 5.96 -5.85 19.22
CA ALA A 273 7.33 -5.38 19.04
C ALA A 273 8.34 -6.54 19.02
N LYS A 274 8.17 -7.54 19.89
CA LYS A 274 9.04 -8.72 19.95
C LYS A 274 8.89 -9.65 18.73
N SER A 275 7.65 -9.86 18.27
CA SER A 275 7.35 -10.74 17.13
C SER A 275 7.73 -10.13 15.79
N GLN A 276 7.94 -8.80 15.74
CA GLN A 276 8.13 -8.04 14.49
C GLN A 276 6.99 -8.24 13.50
N THR A 277 5.76 -8.42 14.00
CA THR A 277 4.55 -8.45 13.19
C THR A 277 4.23 -7.03 12.73
N TRP A 278 4.26 -6.82 11.41
CA TRP A 278 4.04 -5.52 10.80
C TRP A 278 2.60 -5.04 10.97
N GLN A 279 2.43 -3.74 11.09
CA GLN A 279 1.10 -3.12 11.12
C GLN A 279 0.87 -2.29 9.87
N VAL A 280 -0.33 -2.42 9.28
CA VAL A 280 -0.80 -1.60 8.16
C VAL A 280 -2.13 -0.98 8.59
N PRO A 281 -2.10 0.15 9.31
CA PRO A 281 -3.27 0.64 10.05
C PRO A 281 -4.37 1.19 9.15
N THR A 282 -4.06 1.60 7.91
CA THR A 282 -5.01 2.26 6.98
C THR A 282 -5.77 3.40 7.64
N LEU A 283 -5.04 4.30 8.29
CA LEU A 283 -5.63 5.41 9.04
C LEU A 283 -6.43 6.37 8.16
N ALA A 284 -6.04 6.52 6.89
CA ALA A 284 -6.79 7.31 5.91
C ALA A 284 -8.19 6.74 5.69
N TRP A 285 -8.32 5.40 5.60
CA TRP A 285 -9.60 4.71 5.50
C TRP A 285 -10.43 4.90 6.76
N GLN A 286 -9.85 4.71 7.94
CA GLN A 286 -10.52 4.86 9.22
C GLN A 286 -11.01 6.31 9.43
N ARG A 287 -10.18 7.30 9.09
CA ARG A 287 -10.56 8.74 9.12
C ARG A 287 -11.70 9.00 8.16
N GLY A 288 -11.61 8.47 6.93
CA GLY A 288 -12.67 8.59 5.92
C GLY A 288 -14.02 8.10 6.43
N GLY A 289 -14.07 6.92 7.03
CA GLY A 289 -15.26 6.35 7.64
C GLY A 289 -15.77 7.13 8.86
N THR A 290 -14.86 7.54 9.75
CA THR A 290 -15.21 8.30 10.96
C THR A 290 -15.96 9.59 10.65
N PHE A 291 -15.53 10.33 9.62
CA PHE A 291 -16.07 11.64 9.26
C PHE A 291 -16.95 11.63 8.01
N LEU A 292 -17.43 10.46 7.59
CA LEU A 292 -18.15 10.30 6.33
C LEU A 292 -19.40 11.17 6.23
N ASP A 293 -20.19 11.25 7.29
CA ASP A 293 -21.41 12.07 7.39
C ASP A 293 -21.16 13.59 7.47
N GLN A 294 -19.90 13.99 7.61
CA GLN A 294 -19.47 15.41 7.60
C GLN A 294 -18.88 15.82 6.25
N ARG A 295 -18.71 14.90 5.30
CA ARG A 295 -18.22 15.20 3.96
C ARG A 295 -19.36 15.65 3.06
N ASP A 296 -19.09 16.69 2.26
CA ASP A 296 -19.90 16.96 1.08
C ASP A 296 -19.59 15.89 0.01
N LEU A 297 -20.41 14.81 0.01
CA LEU A 297 -20.24 13.71 -0.91
C LEU A 297 -20.64 14.03 -2.36
N GLN A 298 -21.16 15.24 -2.61
CA GLN A 298 -21.61 15.65 -3.94
C GLN A 298 -20.58 16.52 -4.68
N HIS A 299 -19.66 17.18 -3.95
CA HIS A 299 -18.73 18.15 -4.51
C HIS A 299 -17.30 17.96 -3.97
N GLN A 300 -16.71 16.80 -4.24
CA GLN A 300 -15.33 16.53 -3.89
C GLN A 300 -14.39 16.86 -5.06
N PRO A 301 -13.27 17.55 -4.81
CA PRO A 301 -12.33 17.94 -5.90
C PRO A 301 -11.79 16.79 -6.74
N LEU A 302 -11.75 15.59 -6.15
CA LEU A 302 -11.24 14.38 -6.81
C LEU A 302 -12.31 13.57 -7.54
N ASP A 303 -13.59 13.93 -7.46
CA ASP A 303 -14.71 13.24 -8.10
C ASP A 303 -14.54 13.08 -9.62
N LYS A 304 -13.84 14.03 -10.24
CA LYS A 304 -13.54 14.00 -11.68
C LYS A 304 -12.68 12.81 -12.13
N TYR A 305 -11.99 12.16 -11.17
CA TYR A 305 -11.10 11.03 -11.47
C TYR A 305 -11.76 9.67 -11.28
N VAL A 306 -13.00 9.62 -10.81
CA VAL A 306 -13.71 8.36 -10.59
C VAL A 306 -15.07 8.37 -11.28
N PRO A 307 -15.49 7.23 -11.84
CA PRO A 307 -16.81 7.11 -12.47
C PRO A 307 -17.94 7.40 -11.48
N ALA A 308 -19.04 7.96 -11.98
CA ALA A 308 -20.26 8.13 -11.20
C ALA A 308 -20.73 6.80 -10.58
N TYR A 309 -20.61 5.69 -11.32
CA TYR A 309 -20.95 4.35 -10.84
C TYR A 309 -20.21 3.99 -9.52
N TRP A 310 -18.91 4.30 -9.40
CA TRP A 310 -18.18 4.02 -8.15
C TRP A 310 -18.78 4.78 -6.98
N ARG A 311 -19.11 6.07 -7.18
CA ARG A 311 -19.65 6.94 -6.13
C ARG A 311 -21.10 6.58 -5.76
N GLU A 312 -21.93 6.38 -6.78
CA GLU A 312 -23.38 6.25 -6.62
C GLU A 312 -23.83 4.83 -6.34
N VAL A 313 -23.05 3.82 -6.74
CA VAL A 313 -23.39 2.41 -6.58
C VAL A 313 -22.40 1.73 -5.62
N THR A 314 -21.10 1.67 -5.97
CA THR A 314 -20.15 0.85 -5.22
C THR A 314 -19.90 1.40 -3.83
N TRP A 315 -19.57 2.68 -3.69
CA TRP A 315 -19.31 3.28 -2.37
C TRP A 315 -20.57 3.37 -1.51
N ARG A 316 -21.72 3.65 -2.11
CA ARG A 316 -23.00 3.64 -1.38
C ARG A 316 -23.29 2.24 -0.85
N ARG A 317 -23.17 1.21 -1.71
CA ARG A 317 -23.35 -0.18 -1.30
C ARG A 317 -22.38 -0.58 -0.20
N PHE A 318 -21.12 -0.19 -0.33
CA PHE A 318 -20.11 -0.46 0.70
C PHE A 318 -20.52 0.13 2.06
N THR A 319 -21.00 1.37 2.09
CA THR A 319 -21.45 2.04 3.32
C THR A 319 -22.71 1.44 3.89
N GLU A 320 -23.72 1.22 3.05
CA GLU A 320 -25.07 0.82 3.50
C GLU A 320 -25.18 -0.68 3.81
N GLU A 321 -24.50 -1.53 3.03
CA GLU A 321 -24.65 -2.99 3.12
C GLU A 321 -23.48 -3.66 3.85
N MET A 322 -22.26 -3.17 3.63
CA MET A 322 -21.03 -3.84 4.09
C MET A 322 -20.57 -3.32 5.45
N MET A 323 -20.83 -2.04 5.74
CA MET A 323 -20.40 -1.38 6.97
C MET A 323 -21.57 -0.62 7.66
N PRO A 324 -22.70 -1.27 7.90
CA PRO A 324 -23.86 -0.59 8.47
C PRO A 324 -23.57 0.01 9.87
N GLY A 325 -22.63 -0.59 10.64
CA GLY A 325 -22.19 -0.05 11.93
C GLY A 325 -21.46 1.28 11.82
N LEU A 326 -20.81 1.55 10.69
CA LEU A 326 -19.96 2.74 10.55
C LEU A 326 -20.70 4.07 10.73
N LEU A 327 -21.98 4.12 10.33
CA LEU A 327 -22.84 5.31 10.45
C LEU A 327 -23.89 5.22 11.56
N HIS A 328 -24.08 4.03 12.17
CA HIS A 328 -25.02 3.84 13.26
C HIS A 328 -24.48 4.30 14.62
N ASP A 329 -23.16 4.25 14.79
CA ASP A 329 -22.53 4.77 15.99
C ASP A 329 -22.55 6.31 15.99
N PRO A 330 -22.81 6.94 17.16
CA PRO A 330 -22.76 8.40 17.27
C PRO A 330 -21.39 8.94 16.83
N LEU A 331 -21.39 10.09 16.15
CA LEU A 331 -20.16 10.70 15.67
C LEU A 331 -19.10 10.86 16.76
N ALA A 332 -19.51 11.29 17.97
CA ALA A 332 -18.58 11.45 19.09
C ALA A 332 -17.88 10.14 19.46
N LEU A 333 -18.59 9.00 19.40
CA LEU A 333 -18.01 7.68 19.67
C LEU A 333 -17.02 7.27 18.59
N ARG A 334 -17.35 7.50 17.31
CA ARG A 334 -16.45 7.26 16.17
C ARG A 334 -15.19 8.13 16.24
N GLN A 335 -15.34 9.40 16.63
CA GLN A 335 -14.22 10.32 16.82
C GLN A 335 -13.31 9.88 17.98
N GLU A 336 -13.89 9.44 19.10
CA GLU A 336 -13.11 8.89 20.21
C GLU A 336 -12.33 7.64 19.76
N TYR A 337 -12.97 6.74 19.06
CA TYR A 337 -12.31 5.52 18.55
C TYR A 337 -11.15 5.87 17.59
N PHE A 338 -11.36 6.80 16.66
CA PHE A 338 -10.28 7.23 15.76
C PHE A 338 -9.12 7.89 16.51
N ALA A 339 -9.40 8.74 17.50
CA ALA A 339 -8.36 9.30 18.35
C ALA A 339 -7.57 8.22 19.12
N ARG A 340 -8.26 7.17 19.59
CA ARG A 340 -7.62 6.01 20.21
C ARG A 340 -6.76 5.22 19.19
N ASN A 341 -7.20 5.10 17.94
CA ASN A 341 -6.39 4.46 16.89
C ASN A 341 -5.07 5.21 16.68
N LEU A 342 -5.08 6.54 16.59
CA LEU A 342 -3.86 7.34 16.50
C LEU A 342 -2.95 7.14 17.72
N GLN A 343 -3.53 7.12 18.94
CA GLN A 343 -2.78 6.85 20.18
C GLN A 343 -2.15 5.45 20.19
N MET A 344 -2.90 4.44 19.73
CA MET A 344 -2.44 3.04 19.62
C MET A 344 -1.26 2.94 18.66
N VAL A 345 -1.38 3.51 17.45
CA VAL A 345 -0.31 3.55 16.46
C VAL A 345 0.93 4.23 17.02
N GLY A 346 0.79 5.38 17.68
CA GLY A 346 1.90 6.07 18.33
C GLY A 346 2.53 5.26 19.48
N ALA A 347 1.74 4.55 20.26
CA ALA A 347 2.25 3.69 21.34
C ALA A 347 3.03 2.48 20.77
N GLN A 348 2.48 1.82 19.76
CA GLN A 348 3.14 0.71 19.06
C GLN A 348 4.45 1.17 18.40
N HIS A 349 4.45 2.35 17.74
CA HIS A 349 5.65 2.92 17.13
C HIS A 349 6.76 3.16 18.16
N ARG A 350 6.45 3.81 19.27
CA ARG A 350 7.42 4.06 20.36
C ARG A 350 7.98 2.77 20.97
N ALA A 351 7.23 1.68 20.91
CA ALA A 351 7.67 0.36 21.36
C ALA A 351 8.50 -0.41 20.31
N GLY A 352 8.66 0.14 19.10
CA GLY A 352 9.44 -0.48 18.03
C GLY A 352 8.66 -1.49 17.18
N VAL A 353 7.33 -1.46 17.20
CA VAL A 353 6.51 -2.23 16.26
C VAL A 353 6.71 -1.67 14.86
N PRO A 354 6.96 -2.51 13.83
CA PRO A 354 7.20 -2.03 12.47
C PRO A 354 5.88 -1.69 11.75
N PHE A 355 5.91 -0.62 10.93
CA PHE A 355 4.75 -0.10 10.19
C PHE A 355 4.98 -0.03 8.68
N LEU A 356 3.89 -0.22 7.93
CA LEU A 356 3.79 -0.01 6.49
C LEU A 356 2.63 0.95 6.21
N ALA A 357 2.82 1.88 5.29
CA ALA A 357 1.72 2.71 4.79
C ALA A 357 0.86 1.91 3.81
N GLY A 358 -0.45 1.96 3.99
CA GLY A 358 -1.43 1.33 3.14
C GLY A 358 -2.77 2.05 3.24
N THR A 359 -3.54 2.10 2.14
CA THR A 359 -4.74 2.94 2.07
C THR A 359 -6.05 2.18 2.02
N ASP A 360 -6.02 0.92 1.58
CA ASP A 360 -7.21 0.14 1.22
C ASP A 360 -7.99 0.76 0.03
N ALA A 361 -7.25 1.40 -0.90
CA ALA A 361 -7.83 1.87 -2.17
C ALA A 361 -8.09 0.65 -3.09
N ALA A 362 -9.21 0.61 -3.80
CA ALA A 362 -10.27 1.57 -4.03
C ALA A 362 -11.60 1.26 -3.30
N PRO A 363 -11.77 0.13 -2.55
CA PRO A 363 -13.08 -0.22 -2.00
C PRO A 363 -13.60 0.75 -0.93
N GLY A 364 -12.73 1.49 -0.26
CA GLY A 364 -13.16 2.46 0.75
C GLY A 364 -13.82 3.71 0.16
N VAL A 365 -14.80 4.26 0.87
CA VAL A 365 -15.51 5.46 0.45
C VAL A 365 -14.57 6.66 0.44
N TYR A 366 -14.37 7.27 -0.73
CA TYR A 366 -13.44 8.37 -0.96
C TYR A 366 -11.97 8.06 -0.61
N ILE A 367 -11.59 6.78 -0.63
CA ILE A 367 -10.19 6.37 -0.60
C ILE A 367 -9.69 6.36 -2.05
N MET A 368 -9.00 7.43 -2.42
CA MET A 368 -8.61 7.69 -3.79
C MET A 368 -7.23 7.10 -4.08
N PRO A 369 -7.11 6.20 -5.08
CA PRO A 369 -5.83 5.61 -5.44
C PRO A 369 -4.73 6.66 -5.63
N GLY A 370 -3.60 6.46 -4.97
CA GLY A 370 -2.47 7.37 -4.98
C GLY A 370 -2.62 8.59 -4.05
N PHE A 371 -3.73 9.32 -4.13
CA PHE A 371 -3.95 10.52 -3.29
C PHE A 371 -4.01 10.18 -1.80
N SER A 372 -4.76 9.16 -1.43
CA SER A 372 -4.98 8.81 -0.01
C SER A 372 -3.72 8.29 0.67
N LEU A 373 -2.67 7.89 -0.07
CA LEU A 373 -1.40 7.53 0.55
C LEU A 373 -0.72 8.74 1.21
N HIS A 374 -0.87 9.93 0.66
CA HIS A 374 -0.35 11.14 1.28
C HIS A 374 -1.11 11.49 2.57
N ASP A 375 -2.42 11.21 2.61
CA ASP A 375 -3.21 11.37 3.83
C ASP A 375 -2.79 10.33 4.89
N GLU A 376 -2.47 9.10 4.48
CA GLU A 376 -1.94 8.06 5.37
C GLU A 376 -0.61 8.50 5.99
N LEU A 377 0.31 9.06 5.19
CA LEU A 377 1.57 9.60 5.69
C LEU A 377 1.36 10.75 6.70
N ALA A 378 0.38 11.64 6.45
CA ALA A 378 0.02 12.70 7.38
C ALA A 378 -0.58 12.16 8.70
N ASN A 379 -1.40 11.11 8.62
CA ASN A 379 -1.95 10.45 9.79
C ASN A 379 -0.85 9.78 10.65
N PHE A 380 0.21 9.23 10.04
CA PHE A 380 1.36 8.74 10.81
C PHE A 380 2.07 9.86 11.58
N VAL A 381 2.24 11.04 10.95
CA VAL A 381 2.81 12.20 11.65
C VAL A 381 1.89 12.66 12.79
N GLU A 382 0.57 12.69 12.60
CA GLU A 382 -0.40 12.98 13.65
C GLU A 382 -0.36 11.95 14.79
N ALA A 383 -0.08 10.68 14.48
CA ALA A 383 0.13 9.63 15.48
C ALA A 383 1.47 9.72 16.24
N GLY A 384 2.36 10.65 15.86
CA GLY A 384 3.62 10.93 16.55
C GLY A 384 4.89 10.43 15.86
N PHE A 385 4.82 10.03 14.60
CA PHE A 385 6.01 9.78 13.77
C PHE A 385 6.64 11.11 13.35
N THR A 386 7.95 11.14 13.22
CA THR A 386 8.59 12.23 12.47
C THR A 386 8.27 12.12 10.97
N PRO A 387 8.36 13.20 10.19
CA PRO A 387 8.17 13.11 8.73
C PRO A 387 9.11 12.09 8.06
N MET A 388 10.33 11.93 8.56
CA MET A 388 11.28 10.91 8.07
C MET A 388 10.79 9.50 8.33
N GLU A 389 10.31 9.20 9.55
CA GLU A 389 9.76 7.89 9.92
C GLU A 389 8.47 7.60 9.14
N SER A 390 7.63 8.62 8.93
CA SER A 390 6.45 8.48 8.07
C SER A 390 6.84 8.11 6.63
N LEU A 391 7.83 8.78 6.02
CA LEU A 391 8.34 8.39 4.70
C LEU A 391 8.90 6.96 4.69
N GLN A 392 9.53 6.51 5.77
CA GLN A 392 10.01 5.12 5.87
C GLN A 392 8.90 4.10 5.70
N THR A 393 7.69 4.38 6.22
CA THR A 393 6.55 3.45 6.13
C THR A 393 6.12 3.16 4.68
N ALA A 394 6.40 4.07 3.76
CA ALA A 394 6.08 3.94 2.34
C ALA A 394 7.32 3.73 1.43
N THR A 395 8.52 3.60 1.98
CA THR A 395 9.76 3.49 1.17
C THR A 395 10.66 2.36 1.65
N SER A 396 11.48 2.60 2.68
CA SER A 396 12.45 1.61 3.18
C SER A 396 11.78 0.46 3.94
N ASN A 397 10.68 0.69 4.62
CA ASN A 397 9.96 -0.37 5.34
C ASN A 397 9.31 -1.39 4.40
N PRO A 398 8.64 -1.01 3.29
CA PRO A 398 8.26 -1.96 2.24
C PRO A 398 9.43 -2.82 1.75
N ALA A 399 10.60 -2.23 1.50
CA ALA A 399 11.78 -2.99 1.10
C ALA A 399 12.21 -4.01 2.17
N LYS A 400 12.23 -3.62 3.45
CA LYS A 400 12.51 -4.53 4.59
C LYS A 400 11.46 -5.64 4.70
N PHE A 401 10.19 -5.29 4.60
CA PHE A 401 9.11 -6.28 4.62
C PHE A 401 9.26 -7.32 3.51
N LEU A 402 9.71 -6.91 2.33
CA LEU A 402 9.88 -7.76 1.15
C LEU A 402 11.25 -8.48 1.11
N GLY A 403 12.22 -8.07 1.93
CA GLY A 403 13.59 -8.57 1.86
C GLY A 403 14.34 -8.08 0.62
N THR A 404 14.00 -6.88 0.14
CA THR A 404 14.56 -6.27 -1.10
C THR A 404 15.41 -5.04 -0.83
N GLU A 405 15.90 -4.84 0.40
CA GLU A 405 16.69 -3.66 0.78
C GLU A 405 17.95 -3.48 -0.06
N SER A 406 18.50 -4.57 -0.58
CA SER A 406 19.67 -4.53 -1.48
C SER A 406 19.35 -3.93 -2.85
N THR A 407 18.05 -3.92 -3.25
CA THR A 407 17.62 -3.51 -4.60
C THR A 407 16.63 -2.35 -4.62
N SER A 408 16.04 -1.98 -3.48
CA SER A 408 14.98 -0.95 -3.42
C SER A 408 14.96 -0.21 -2.08
N GLY A 409 14.06 0.76 -1.91
CA GLY A 409 13.75 1.45 -0.66
C GLY A 409 14.70 2.59 -0.28
N SER A 410 15.76 2.86 -1.05
CA SER A 410 16.68 3.97 -0.83
C SER A 410 17.33 4.44 -2.15
N ILE A 411 17.94 5.63 -2.13
CA ILE A 411 18.61 6.24 -3.29
C ILE A 411 20.10 5.95 -3.21
N GLU A 412 20.52 4.82 -3.80
CA GLU A 412 21.91 4.35 -3.78
C GLU A 412 22.27 3.67 -5.10
N PRO A 413 23.55 3.71 -5.52
CA PRO A 413 23.99 3.02 -6.73
C PRO A 413 23.66 1.52 -6.70
N GLY A 414 23.17 0.99 -7.82
CA GLY A 414 22.76 -0.41 -8.00
C GLY A 414 21.27 -0.68 -7.70
N LYS A 415 20.58 0.24 -7.01
CA LYS A 415 19.14 0.08 -6.69
C LYS A 415 18.25 0.50 -7.83
N ILE A 416 17.02 0.03 -7.78
CA ILE A 416 15.93 0.39 -8.70
C ILE A 416 15.68 1.90 -8.59
N ALA A 417 15.57 2.57 -9.74
CA ALA A 417 15.33 3.99 -9.86
C ALA A 417 13.83 4.31 -9.94
N ASP A 418 13.06 3.81 -8.98
CA ASP A 418 11.70 4.30 -8.75
C ASP A 418 11.80 5.47 -7.77
N LEU A 419 11.55 6.70 -8.25
CA LEU A 419 11.89 7.95 -7.54
C LEU A 419 10.79 8.99 -7.72
N VAL A 420 10.65 9.88 -6.72
CA VAL A 420 9.75 11.04 -6.78
C VAL A 420 10.54 12.32 -6.54
N LEU A 421 10.41 13.27 -7.46
CA LEU A 421 10.97 14.61 -7.34
C LEU A 421 9.88 15.57 -6.85
N LEU A 422 10.14 16.23 -5.73
CA LEU A 422 9.21 17.12 -5.03
C LEU A 422 9.65 18.58 -5.13
N ARG A 423 8.68 19.50 -5.19
CA ARG A 423 8.91 20.95 -5.22
C ARG A 423 9.11 21.59 -3.85
N ALA A 424 8.85 20.83 -2.76
CA ALA A 424 9.01 21.32 -1.41
C ALA A 424 9.48 20.20 -0.48
N ASN A 425 10.12 20.56 0.63
CA ASN A 425 10.72 19.63 1.57
C ASN A 425 9.65 18.84 2.35
N PRO A 426 9.55 17.52 2.19
CA PRO A 426 8.59 16.70 2.92
C PRO A 426 8.97 16.53 4.41
N LEU A 427 10.18 16.89 4.81
CA LEU A 427 10.61 16.85 6.21
C LEU A 427 10.17 18.09 7.00
N ASP A 428 9.89 19.22 6.31
CA ASP A 428 9.33 20.42 6.94
C ASP A 428 7.81 20.28 7.13
N ASP A 429 7.15 19.64 6.17
CA ASP A 429 5.73 19.33 6.18
C ASP A 429 5.48 18.10 5.30
N ILE A 430 4.98 17.01 5.88
CA ILE A 430 4.74 15.75 5.17
C ILE A 430 3.76 15.90 4.01
N HIS A 431 2.83 16.89 4.05
CA HIS A 431 1.91 17.19 2.94
C HIS A 431 2.66 17.66 1.67
N ASN A 432 3.93 18.05 1.79
CA ASN A 432 4.77 18.38 0.63
C ASN A 432 5.06 17.17 -0.28
N THR A 433 4.80 15.94 0.17
CA THR A 433 4.82 14.73 -0.68
C THR A 433 3.84 14.81 -1.85
N GLN A 434 2.79 15.63 -1.74
CA GLN A 434 1.82 15.89 -2.82
C GLN A 434 2.35 16.88 -3.88
N LYS A 435 3.41 17.64 -3.58
CA LYS A 435 3.97 18.66 -4.48
C LYS A 435 4.94 18.04 -5.48
N ILE A 436 4.44 17.08 -6.27
CA ILE A 436 5.23 16.27 -7.21
C ILE A 436 5.57 17.09 -8.46
N ASP A 437 6.85 17.10 -8.84
CA ASP A 437 7.37 17.73 -10.05
C ASP A 437 7.65 16.68 -11.14
N ALA A 438 8.18 15.51 -10.74
CA ALA A 438 8.37 14.38 -11.64
C ALA A 438 8.31 13.04 -10.87
N VAL A 439 8.02 11.98 -11.61
CA VAL A 439 8.10 10.59 -11.13
C VAL A 439 8.96 9.78 -12.08
N ILE A 440 9.84 8.95 -11.55
CA ILE A 440 10.53 7.91 -12.31
C ILE A 440 9.97 6.58 -11.82
N ALA A 441 9.38 5.83 -12.73
CA ALA A 441 8.80 4.53 -12.46
C ALA A 441 9.13 3.56 -13.59
N ASN A 442 9.59 2.36 -13.26
CA ASN A 442 9.97 1.33 -14.24
C ASN A 442 10.91 1.88 -15.33
N GLY A 443 11.92 2.69 -14.94
CA GLY A 443 12.90 3.30 -15.86
C GLY A 443 12.36 4.42 -16.75
N ARG A 444 11.14 4.88 -16.54
CA ARG A 444 10.48 5.94 -17.33
C ARG A 444 10.32 7.20 -16.50
N LEU A 445 10.75 8.33 -17.07
CA LEU A 445 10.55 9.65 -16.45
C LEU A 445 9.21 10.24 -16.90
N PHE A 446 8.36 10.56 -15.94
CA PHE A 446 7.13 11.33 -16.08
C PHE A 446 7.37 12.70 -15.45
N ASP A 447 7.64 13.72 -16.26
CA ASP A 447 7.69 15.10 -15.81
C ASP A 447 6.28 15.65 -15.53
N ARG A 448 6.18 16.87 -15.00
CA ARG A 448 4.88 17.43 -14.63
C ARG A 448 3.87 17.41 -15.77
N ALA A 449 4.29 17.72 -17.00
CA ALA A 449 3.40 17.70 -18.16
C ALA A 449 2.89 16.27 -18.46
N ALA A 450 3.75 15.27 -18.36
CA ALA A 450 3.36 13.87 -18.52
C ALA A 450 2.41 13.41 -17.41
N LEU A 451 2.66 13.80 -16.16
CA LEU A 451 1.77 13.49 -15.03
C LEU A 451 0.41 14.17 -15.16
N ASP A 452 0.37 15.45 -15.60
CA ASP A 452 -0.88 16.17 -15.88
C ASP A 452 -1.64 15.51 -17.05
N GLY A 453 -0.91 15.01 -18.05
CA GLY A 453 -1.48 14.21 -19.14
C GLY A 453 -2.12 12.91 -18.65
N LEU A 454 -1.50 12.19 -17.72
CA LEU A 454 -2.10 11.00 -17.10
C LEU A 454 -3.39 11.35 -16.36
N LEU A 455 -3.38 12.40 -15.55
CA LEU A 455 -4.58 12.84 -14.82
C LEU A 455 -5.71 13.26 -15.77
N THR A 456 -5.38 13.90 -16.90
CA THR A 456 -6.37 14.24 -17.94
C THR A 456 -6.96 13.00 -18.60
N GLN A 457 -6.14 11.98 -18.87
CA GLN A 457 -6.60 10.70 -19.40
C GLN A 457 -7.50 9.96 -18.42
N VAL A 458 -7.15 9.96 -17.14
CA VAL A 458 -7.99 9.38 -16.08
C VAL A 458 -9.33 10.07 -16.01
N GLU A 459 -9.36 11.42 -16.02
CA GLU A 459 -10.62 12.19 -16.04
C GLU A 459 -11.50 11.83 -17.26
N ALA A 460 -10.90 11.63 -18.41
CA ALA A 460 -11.62 11.19 -19.61
C ALA A 460 -12.17 9.75 -19.45
N SER A 461 -11.37 8.84 -18.92
CA SER A 461 -11.77 7.44 -18.66
C SER A 461 -12.87 7.34 -17.61
N ALA A 462 -12.84 8.18 -16.58
CA ALA A 462 -13.86 8.22 -15.53
C ALA A 462 -15.26 8.65 -16.07
N LYS A 463 -15.30 9.47 -17.11
CA LYS A 463 -16.56 9.87 -17.77
C LYS A 463 -17.16 8.74 -18.62
N HIS A 464 -16.33 7.83 -19.13
CA HIS A 464 -16.71 6.73 -20.02
C HIS A 464 -15.97 5.44 -19.63
N PRO A 465 -16.22 4.85 -18.45
CA PRO A 465 -15.53 3.63 -18.01
C PRO A 465 -15.85 2.48 -18.97
N LYS A 466 -14.80 1.75 -19.38
CA LYS A 466 -14.91 0.59 -20.28
C LYS A 466 -15.11 -0.69 -19.49
#